data_cf0b09dfa13893d159d1ad0ed357944f
#
_entry.id   cf0b09dfa13893d159d1ad0ed357944f
#
_cell.length_a   1.000
_cell.length_b   1.000
_cell.length_c   1.000
_cell.angle_alpha   90.00
_cell.angle_beta   90.00
_cell.angle_gamma   90.00
#
_symmetry.space_group_name_H-M   'P 1'
#
loop_
_entity.id
_entity.type
_entity.pdbx_description
1 polymer ?
#
loop_
_entity_poly.entity_id
_entity_poly.type
_entity_poly.pdbx_seq_one_letter_code
_entity_poly.pdbx_strand_id
1 'polypeptide(L)'
;MTMIRPAVLTGIATMTLLAGVAAAGDKIAQDAAEAAPAMTAVRPEIYAPVTLAVDLSSLSASERQMLGLFIEAGEIIDELYWRQTYGDRDVLLKGIADPRTREFVALNYGPWDRLADNAPF
;
A
#
# COMPACT_ATOMS: atom_id res chain seq x y z
N MET A 1 -62.14 -56.56 -16.40
CA MET A 1 -61.46 -56.20 -15.14
C MET A 1 -60.08 -55.73 -15.50
N THR A 2 -59.96 -54.41 -15.76
CA THR A 2 -58.78 -53.79 -16.34
C THR A 2 -58.09 -52.98 -15.25
N MET A 3 -56.88 -53.38 -14.84
CA MET A 3 -56.09 -52.68 -13.86
C MET A 3 -55.32 -51.53 -14.53
N ILE A 4 -55.55 -50.30 -14.07
CA ILE A 4 -54.81 -49.10 -14.47
C ILE A 4 -53.68 -48.96 -13.48
N ARG A 5 -52.44 -48.95 -13.97
CA ARG A 5 -51.21 -48.64 -13.19
C ARG A 5 -50.96 -47.12 -13.20
N PRO A 6 -50.70 -46.46 -12.07
CA PRO A 6 -50.30 -45.05 -12.06
C PRO A 6 -48.86 -44.90 -12.48
N ALA A 7 -48.58 -43.94 -13.35
CA ALA A 7 -47.30 -43.52 -13.77
C ALA A 7 -46.65 -42.64 -12.61
N VAL A 8 -45.50 -43.03 -12.14
CA VAL A 8 -44.70 -42.23 -11.23
C VAL A 8 -43.92 -41.21 -12.07
N LEU A 9 -44.32 -39.94 -11.95
CA LEU A 9 -43.56 -38.81 -12.45
C LEU A 9 -42.64 -38.34 -11.29
N THR A 10 -41.41 -38.83 -11.26
CA THR A 10 -40.41 -38.38 -10.29
C THR A 10 -39.63 -37.23 -10.92
N GLY A 11 -39.71 -36.05 -10.26
CA GLY A 11 -39.14 -34.81 -10.74
C GLY A 11 -37.62 -34.77 -10.76
N ILE A 12 -37.09 -34.20 -11.83
CA ILE A 12 -35.73 -33.72 -11.95
C ILE A 12 -35.83 -32.19 -12.05
N ALA A 13 -35.78 -31.51 -10.91
CA ALA A 13 -35.79 -30.04 -10.89
C ALA A 13 -35.07 -29.46 -9.66
N THR A 14 -33.92 -30.00 -9.21
CA THR A 14 -33.20 -29.45 -8.07
C THR A 14 -31.70 -29.40 -8.23
N MET A 15 -31.14 -29.50 -9.44
CA MET A 15 -29.67 -29.51 -9.60
C MET A 15 -29.04 -28.29 -10.30
N THR A 16 -29.85 -27.30 -10.72
CA THR A 16 -29.34 -26.16 -11.49
C THR A 16 -29.00 -24.94 -10.64
N LEU A 17 -29.35 -24.89 -9.37
CA LEU A 17 -29.12 -23.69 -8.52
C LEU A 17 -27.76 -23.69 -7.81
N LEU A 18 -27.16 -24.85 -7.55
CA LEU A 18 -25.86 -24.92 -6.87
C LEU A 18 -24.65 -24.58 -7.78
N ALA A 19 -24.75 -24.86 -9.07
CA ALA A 19 -23.68 -24.58 -10.02
C ALA A 19 -23.46 -23.05 -10.25
N GLY A 20 -24.53 -22.26 -10.16
CA GLY A 20 -24.48 -20.82 -10.36
C GLY A 20 -23.80 -20.07 -9.21
N VAL A 21 -23.90 -20.56 -7.98
CA VAL A 21 -23.30 -19.92 -6.79
C VAL A 21 -21.80 -20.19 -6.73
N ALA A 22 -21.35 -21.39 -7.10
CA ALA A 22 -19.93 -21.71 -7.16
C ALA A 22 -19.19 -20.90 -8.23
N ALA A 23 -19.75 -20.78 -9.43
CA ALA A 23 -19.15 -19.99 -10.52
C ALA A 23 -19.10 -18.48 -10.21
N ALA A 24 -20.07 -17.94 -9.46
CA ALA A 24 -20.06 -16.55 -9.03
C ALA A 24 -19.02 -16.31 -7.94
N GLY A 25 -18.83 -17.26 -7.02
CA GLY A 25 -17.79 -17.19 -5.98
C GLY A 25 -16.38 -17.20 -6.57
N ASP A 26 -16.11 -18.07 -7.53
CA ASP A 26 -14.83 -18.16 -8.21
C ASP A 26 -14.51 -16.88 -9.01
N LYS A 27 -15.50 -16.30 -9.68
CA LYS A 27 -15.33 -15.06 -10.43
C LYS A 27 -15.04 -13.87 -9.52
N ILE A 28 -15.74 -13.75 -8.38
CA ILE A 28 -15.47 -12.70 -7.38
C ILE A 28 -14.08 -12.85 -6.78
N ALA A 29 -13.62 -14.08 -6.53
CA ALA A 29 -12.28 -14.35 -6.02
C ALA A 29 -11.20 -14.06 -7.08
N GLN A 30 -11.44 -14.33 -8.35
CA GLN A 30 -10.56 -14.00 -9.46
C GLN A 30 -10.49 -12.49 -9.71
N ASP A 31 -11.64 -11.79 -9.75
CA ASP A 31 -11.69 -10.34 -9.91
C ASP A 31 -11.01 -9.60 -8.73
N ALA A 32 -11.11 -10.15 -7.50
CA ALA A 32 -10.40 -9.61 -6.33
C ALA A 32 -8.88 -9.87 -6.37
N ALA A 33 -8.44 -10.99 -6.94
CA ALA A 33 -7.02 -11.30 -7.12
C ALA A 33 -6.39 -10.44 -8.23
N GLU A 34 -7.15 -10.06 -9.25
CA GLU A 34 -6.71 -9.20 -10.35
C GLU A 34 -6.67 -7.72 -9.94
N ALA A 35 -7.46 -7.33 -8.93
CA ALA A 35 -7.49 -5.97 -8.40
C ALA A 35 -6.44 -5.69 -7.31
N ALA A 36 -5.70 -6.69 -6.84
CA ALA A 36 -4.61 -6.46 -5.88
C ALA A 36 -3.43 -5.78 -6.58
N PRO A 37 -2.95 -4.62 -6.10
CA PRO A 37 -1.81 -3.97 -6.70
C PRO A 37 -0.59 -4.90 -6.65
N ALA A 38 0.12 -5.02 -7.77
CA ALA A 38 1.34 -5.82 -7.82
C ALA A 38 2.37 -5.23 -6.83
N MET A 39 2.91 -6.07 -5.96
CA MET A 39 3.97 -5.64 -5.05
C MET A 39 5.24 -5.29 -5.84
N THR A 40 5.89 -4.19 -5.48
CA THR A 40 7.16 -3.78 -6.05
C THR A 40 8.34 -4.33 -5.26
N ALA A 41 9.53 -4.34 -5.86
CA ALA A 41 10.74 -4.74 -5.16
C ALA A 41 11.28 -3.59 -4.30
N VAL A 42 11.90 -3.93 -3.16
CA VAL A 42 12.65 -2.98 -2.32
C VAL A 42 13.91 -2.53 -3.06
N ARG A 43 13.99 -1.25 -3.42
CA ARG A 43 15.03 -0.68 -4.30
C ARG A 43 15.54 0.67 -3.80
N PRO A 44 16.14 0.78 -2.61
CA PRO A 44 16.66 2.06 -2.11
C PRO A 44 17.72 2.68 -3.03
N GLU A 45 18.45 1.88 -3.79
CA GLU A 45 19.48 2.31 -4.73
C GLU A 45 18.97 3.14 -5.92
N ILE A 46 17.68 3.21 -6.16
CA ILE A 46 17.12 4.11 -7.19
C ILE A 46 17.13 5.58 -6.77
N TYR A 47 17.27 5.82 -5.47
CA TYR A 47 17.38 7.18 -4.92
C TYR A 47 18.86 7.56 -4.82
N ALA A 48 19.27 8.57 -5.59
CA ALA A 48 20.64 9.08 -5.52
C ALA A 48 20.78 10.08 -4.38
N PRO A 49 21.76 9.90 -3.45
CA PRO A 49 22.06 10.91 -2.45
C PRO A 49 22.64 12.16 -3.14
N VAL A 50 22.09 13.32 -2.82
CA VAL A 50 22.56 14.61 -3.34
C VAL A 50 22.94 15.51 -2.18
N THR A 51 24.19 16.02 -2.19
CA THR A 51 24.63 17.01 -1.22
C THR A 51 24.27 18.38 -1.73
N LEU A 52 23.39 19.08 -1.01
CA LEU A 52 23.10 20.48 -1.26
C LEU A 52 24.06 21.33 -0.40
N ALA A 53 24.82 22.20 -1.06
CA ALA A 53 25.69 23.15 -0.40
C ALA A 53 25.37 24.57 -0.90
N VAL A 54 25.26 25.51 0.05
CA VAL A 54 25.00 26.91 -0.25
C VAL A 54 25.97 27.79 0.56
N ASP A 55 26.49 28.85 -0.08
CA ASP A 55 27.27 29.85 0.61
C ASP A 55 26.35 30.83 1.36
N LEU A 56 26.46 30.81 2.68
CA LEU A 56 25.71 31.69 3.59
C LEU A 56 26.49 32.94 3.99
N SER A 57 27.65 33.21 3.39
CA SER A 57 28.52 34.33 3.76
C SER A 57 27.88 35.70 3.57
N SER A 58 26.98 35.81 2.58
CA SER A 58 26.25 37.05 2.28
C SER A 58 25.08 37.34 3.25
N LEU A 59 24.69 36.38 4.06
CA LEU A 59 23.57 36.53 4.99
C LEU A 59 24.01 37.21 6.29
N SER A 60 23.20 38.12 6.79
CA SER A 60 23.31 38.71 8.12
C SER A 60 23.10 37.66 9.24
N ALA A 61 23.45 38.00 10.47
CA ALA A 61 23.26 37.12 11.62
C ALA A 61 21.76 36.77 11.84
N SER A 62 20.87 37.75 11.65
CA SER A 62 19.39 37.53 11.77
C SER A 62 18.84 36.64 10.68
N GLU A 63 19.30 36.75 9.43
CA GLU A 63 18.88 35.88 8.35
C GLU A 63 19.32 34.42 8.55
N ARG A 64 20.58 34.23 9.07
CA ARG A 64 21.03 32.89 9.42
C ARG A 64 20.23 32.28 10.58
N GLN A 65 19.88 33.08 11.58
CA GLN A 65 18.99 32.64 12.65
C GLN A 65 17.59 32.26 12.12
N MET A 66 17.04 33.03 11.18
CA MET A 66 15.76 32.73 10.54
C MET A 66 15.80 31.42 9.75
N LEU A 67 16.92 31.14 9.05
CA LEU A 67 17.10 29.84 8.37
C LEU A 67 17.08 28.67 9.37
N GLY A 68 17.71 28.82 10.54
CA GLY A 68 17.63 27.81 11.60
C GLY A 68 16.20 27.52 12.01
N LEU A 69 15.40 28.57 12.22
CA LEU A 69 13.97 28.41 12.57
C LEU A 69 13.16 27.75 11.45
N PHE A 70 13.46 28.00 10.19
CA PHE A 70 12.83 27.33 9.07
C PHE A 70 13.16 25.83 9.02
N ILE A 71 14.39 25.46 9.35
CA ILE A 71 14.79 24.05 9.44
C ILE A 71 14.01 23.34 10.56
N GLU A 72 13.96 23.95 11.75
CA GLU A 72 13.18 23.43 12.88
C GLU A 72 11.68 23.27 12.52
N ALA A 73 11.11 24.26 11.85
CA ALA A 73 9.72 24.17 11.36
C ALA A 73 9.55 23.05 10.33
N GLY A 74 10.55 22.84 9.45
CA GLY A 74 10.57 21.75 8.49
C GLY A 74 10.55 20.37 9.16
N GLU A 75 11.30 20.18 10.24
CA GLU A 75 11.32 18.93 11.01
C GLU A 75 9.94 18.64 11.63
N ILE A 76 9.25 19.66 12.15
CA ILE A 76 7.88 19.50 12.67
C ILE A 76 6.92 19.10 11.56
N ILE A 77 7.04 19.71 10.39
CA ILE A 77 6.21 19.40 9.21
C ILE A 77 6.47 17.97 8.75
N ASP A 78 7.73 17.51 8.74
CA ASP A 78 8.09 16.14 8.37
C ASP A 78 7.44 15.12 9.31
N GLU A 79 7.48 15.38 10.62
CA GLU A 79 6.81 14.52 11.61
C GLU A 79 5.28 14.48 11.40
N LEU A 80 4.65 15.63 11.15
CA LEU A 80 3.22 15.70 10.85
C LEU A 80 2.89 14.94 9.58
N TYR A 81 3.72 15.05 8.56
CA TYR A 81 3.54 14.33 7.30
C TYR A 81 3.60 12.82 7.50
N TRP A 82 4.55 12.31 8.30
CA TRP A 82 4.60 10.90 8.67
C TRP A 82 3.32 10.43 9.36
N ARG A 83 2.83 11.22 10.32
CA ARG A 83 1.58 10.89 11.05
C ARG A 83 0.36 10.86 10.14
N GLN A 84 0.32 11.74 9.15
CA GLN A 84 -0.80 11.81 8.20
C GLN A 84 -0.74 10.70 7.14
N THR A 85 0.44 10.33 6.68
CA THR A 85 0.62 9.34 5.62
C THR A 85 0.53 7.90 6.12
N TYR A 86 1.16 7.61 7.25
CA TYR A 86 1.23 6.25 7.80
C TYR A 86 0.80 6.17 9.26
N GLY A 87 1.29 7.05 10.11
CA GLY A 87 1.13 7.03 11.56
C GLY A 87 2.46 7.21 12.29
N ASP A 88 2.78 6.30 13.21
CA ASP A 88 4.02 6.37 14.00
C ASP A 88 5.20 5.80 13.21
N ARG A 89 6.07 6.70 12.74
CA ARG A 89 7.31 6.39 12.01
C ARG A 89 8.23 5.46 12.79
N ASP A 90 8.43 5.75 14.08
CA ASP A 90 9.39 5.04 14.90
C ASP A 90 8.96 3.61 15.16
N VAL A 91 7.67 3.41 15.41
CA VAL A 91 7.09 2.06 15.57
C VAL A 91 7.25 1.26 14.28
N LEU A 92 6.93 1.86 13.13
CA LEU A 92 7.10 1.21 11.85
C LEU A 92 8.55 0.80 11.60
N LEU A 93 9.48 1.75 11.66
CA LEU A 93 10.89 1.50 11.30
C LEU A 93 11.59 0.53 12.27
N LYS A 94 11.23 0.55 13.55
CA LYS A 94 11.74 -0.43 14.54
C LYS A 94 11.23 -1.85 14.28
N GLY A 95 10.04 -1.99 13.70
CA GLY A 95 9.48 -3.29 13.33
C GLY A 95 10.14 -3.96 12.13
N ILE A 96 10.91 -3.22 11.34
CA ILE A 96 11.56 -3.72 10.12
C ILE A 96 12.98 -4.17 10.42
N ALA A 97 13.24 -5.47 10.33
CA ALA A 97 14.55 -6.06 10.63
C ALA A 97 15.58 -5.79 9.51
N ASP A 98 15.17 -5.89 8.24
CA ASP A 98 16.05 -5.67 7.08
C ASP A 98 16.39 -4.18 6.90
N PRO A 99 17.70 -3.81 6.90
CA PRO A 99 18.12 -2.41 6.76
C PRO A 99 17.72 -1.77 5.42
N ARG A 100 17.76 -2.52 4.32
CA ARG A 100 17.41 -2.01 2.99
C ARG A 100 15.91 -1.67 2.91
N THR A 101 15.08 -2.57 3.43
CA THR A 101 13.64 -2.33 3.52
C THR A 101 13.33 -1.13 4.41
N ARG A 102 14.02 -1.01 5.55
CA ARG A 102 13.86 0.13 6.46
C ARG A 102 14.23 1.45 5.78
N GLU A 103 15.33 1.50 5.04
CA GLU A 103 15.75 2.66 4.26
C GLU A 103 14.70 3.01 3.20
N PHE A 104 14.24 2.02 2.44
CA PHE A 104 13.25 2.23 1.38
C PHE A 104 11.91 2.73 1.93
N VAL A 105 11.45 2.18 3.06
CA VAL A 105 10.27 2.67 3.79
C VAL A 105 10.46 4.12 4.25
N ALA A 106 11.63 4.47 4.76
CA ALA A 106 11.92 5.83 5.21
C ALA A 106 11.90 6.84 4.05
N LEU A 107 12.50 6.49 2.90
CA LEU A 107 12.51 7.31 1.69
C LEU A 107 11.11 7.53 1.11
N ASN A 108 10.23 6.54 1.25
CA ASN A 108 8.89 6.57 0.69
C ASN A 108 7.79 7.03 1.68
N TYR A 109 8.15 7.32 2.93
CA TYR A 109 7.19 7.65 4.02
C TYR A 109 6.15 6.56 4.27
N GLY A 110 6.53 5.28 4.08
CA GLY A 110 5.64 4.14 4.29
C GLY A 110 5.97 2.95 3.39
N PRO A 111 5.21 1.84 3.52
CA PRO A 111 5.45 0.58 2.80
C PRO A 111 4.88 0.60 1.38
N TRP A 112 5.17 1.62 0.62
CA TRP A 112 4.78 1.80 -0.78
C TRP A 112 5.88 2.48 -1.58
N ASP A 113 5.98 2.17 -2.87
CA ASP A 113 6.92 2.79 -3.80
C ASP A 113 6.26 3.99 -4.49
N ARG A 114 6.68 5.21 -4.12
CA ARG A 114 6.15 6.45 -4.69
C ARG A 114 6.46 6.63 -6.17
N LEU A 115 7.53 5.99 -6.66
CA LEU A 115 7.90 6.03 -8.07
C LEU A 115 7.16 4.96 -8.90
N ALA A 116 6.43 4.06 -8.25
CA ALA A 116 5.61 3.02 -8.85
C ALA A 116 4.13 3.19 -8.46
N ASP A 117 3.60 4.40 -8.56
CA ASP A 117 2.20 4.74 -8.29
C ASP A 117 1.70 4.32 -6.91
N ASN A 118 2.58 4.42 -5.91
CA ASN A 118 2.35 3.98 -4.54
C ASN A 118 2.00 2.49 -4.41
N ALA A 119 2.49 1.66 -5.32
CA ALA A 119 2.34 0.21 -5.19
C ALA A 119 3.02 -0.29 -3.89
N PRO A 120 2.42 -1.23 -3.16
CA PRO A 120 3.01 -1.79 -1.95
C PRO A 120 4.26 -2.62 -2.26
N PHE A 121 5.15 -2.78 -1.28
CA PHE A 121 6.32 -3.67 -1.36
C PHE A 121 6.55 -4.46 -0.06
#